data_f6d843b7b173f473a4eb70c8ce023e36
#
_entry.id   f6d843b7b173f473a4eb70c8ce023e36
#
_cell.length_a   1.000
_cell.length_b   1.000
_cell.length_c   1.000
_cell.angle_alpha   90.00
_cell.angle_beta   90.00
_cell.angle_gamma   90.00
#
_symmetry.space_group_name_H-M   'P 1'
#
loop_
_entity.id
_entity.type
_entity.pdbx_description
1 polymer ?
#
loop_
_entity_poly.entity_id
_entity_poly.type
_entity_poly.pdbx_seq_one_letter_code
_entity_poly.pdbx_strand_id
1 'polypeptide(L)'
;MNMILTKLPVRLTCLHEPHMIETLDIDQLVDDLADGTPPDFLTPERICVQDLIVVATVGKPGEKSYRYLGLLGACDDMAGGQPFLRLDMACVAPQVRGQRLMSRLLARAAAERAGRTTVLAARTATPAWFRALRHFATEIPGAAFHPAPTGAAVVLRTAALARQIAGTLCPEHRYDLATGVLHGKWAVPALRLRRHASADAWCEAARDAAPILSERLLAVVDL
;
A
#
# COMPACT_ATOMS: atom_id res chain seq x y z
N MET A 1 5.19 6.38 28.17
CA MET A 1 4.10 7.16 27.54
C MET A 1 3.24 6.35 26.55
N ASN A 2 3.40 5.00 26.50
CA ASN A 2 2.73 4.13 25.49
C ASN A 2 1.35 3.57 25.87
N MET A 3 0.83 3.84 27.06
CA MET A 3 -0.37 3.14 27.57
C MET A 3 -1.70 3.86 27.29
N ILE A 4 -1.67 5.10 26.82
CA ILE A 4 -2.89 5.92 26.66
C ILE A 4 -3.50 5.79 25.25
N LEU A 5 -2.69 5.54 24.22
CA LEU A 5 -3.16 5.48 22.81
C LEU A 5 -4.05 4.27 22.51
N THR A 6 -3.94 3.18 23.28
CA THR A 6 -4.72 1.95 23.05
C THR A 6 -6.19 2.03 23.50
N LYS A 7 -6.59 3.08 24.23
CA LYS A 7 -7.96 3.25 24.74
C LYS A 7 -8.81 4.25 23.97
N LEU A 8 -8.20 5.09 23.12
CA LEU A 8 -8.95 6.07 22.35
C LEU A 8 -9.46 5.46 21.03
N PRO A 9 -10.72 5.74 20.64
CA PRO A 9 -11.25 5.23 19.37
C PRO A 9 -10.49 5.82 18.20
N VAL A 10 -9.94 4.94 17.36
CA VAL A 10 -9.32 5.34 16.09
C VAL A 10 -10.42 5.69 15.08
N ARG A 11 -10.40 6.92 14.61
CA ARG A 11 -11.28 7.42 13.54
C ARG A 11 -10.59 7.23 12.19
N LEU A 12 -11.36 6.80 11.19
CA LEU A 12 -10.93 6.74 9.80
C LEU A 12 -11.69 7.79 9.01
N THR A 13 -10.97 8.67 8.33
CA THR A 13 -11.53 9.73 7.48
C THR A 13 -11.04 9.56 6.06
N CYS A 14 -11.94 9.64 5.08
CA CYS A 14 -11.63 9.64 3.65
C CYS A 14 -11.68 11.08 3.13
N LEU A 15 -10.71 11.41 2.30
CA LEU A 15 -10.59 12.70 1.62
C LEU A 15 -10.48 12.40 0.11
N HIS A 16 -11.40 12.94 -0.68
CA HIS A 16 -11.54 12.60 -2.11
C HIS A 16 -11.30 13.79 -3.04
N GLU A 17 -11.29 14.97 -2.50
CA GLU A 17 -11.24 16.19 -3.30
C GLU A 17 -10.04 17.01 -2.87
N PRO A 18 -9.38 17.73 -3.79
CA PRO A 18 -8.19 18.51 -3.48
C PRO A 18 -8.39 19.45 -2.28
N HIS A 19 -9.53 20.14 -2.19
CA HIS A 19 -9.82 21.04 -1.08
C HIS A 19 -9.96 20.33 0.27
N MET A 20 -10.38 19.05 0.29
CA MET A 20 -10.40 18.24 1.52
C MET A 20 -8.99 17.83 1.92
N ILE A 21 -8.12 17.56 0.95
CA ILE A 21 -6.73 17.22 1.18
C ILE A 21 -5.98 18.43 1.74
N GLU A 22 -6.28 19.63 1.28
CA GLU A 22 -5.73 20.89 1.80
C GLU A 22 -6.08 21.15 3.27
N THR A 23 -7.11 20.47 3.81
CA THR A 23 -7.44 20.57 5.24
C THR A 23 -6.54 19.72 6.14
N LEU A 24 -5.69 18.87 5.57
CA LEU A 24 -4.73 18.10 6.35
C LEU A 24 -3.64 19.02 6.91
N ASP A 25 -3.37 18.88 8.18
CA ASP A 25 -2.13 19.38 8.77
C ASP A 25 -0.99 18.45 8.36
N ILE A 26 -0.38 18.76 7.21
CA ILE A 26 0.64 17.92 6.61
C ILE A 26 1.91 17.89 7.47
N ASP A 27 2.27 19.00 8.10
CA ASP A 27 3.43 19.07 8.96
C ASP A 27 3.26 18.12 10.17
N GLN A 28 2.10 18.20 10.85
CA GLN A 28 1.79 17.29 11.94
C GLN A 28 1.69 15.83 11.47
N LEU A 29 1.11 15.60 10.28
CA LEU A 29 1.02 14.24 9.72
C LEU A 29 2.39 13.65 9.44
N VAL A 30 3.30 14.44 8.88
CA VAL A 30 4.68 14.04 8.64
C VAL A 30 5.38 13.74 9.97
N ASP A 31 5.28 14.62 10.96
CA ASP A 31 5.89 14.43 12.29
C ASP A 31 5.39 13.18 12.99
N ASP A 32 4.07 12.94 12.96
CA ASP A 32 3.44 11.79 13.62
C ASP A 32 3.81 10.44 12.95
N LEU A 33 4.09 10.45 11.63
CA LEU A 33 4.35 9.25 10.82
C LEU A 33 5.81 9.09 10.38
N ALA A 34 6.68 10.06 10.69
CA ALA A 34 8.09 10.07 10.23
C ALA A 34 8.89 8.86 10.71
N ASP A 35 8.62 8.38 11.94
CA ASP A 35 9.36 7.26 12.51
C ASP A 35 9.20 5.97 11.68
N GLY A 36 10.29 5.57 11.00
CA GLY A 36 10.33 4.37 10.17
C GLY A 36 9.71 4.56 8.78
N THR A 37 9.53 5.81 8.35
CA THR A 37 9.14 6.17 6.98
C THR A 37 10.32 6.88 6.31
N PRO A 38 10.68 6.54 5.05
CA PRO A 38 11.71 7.28 4.34
C PRO A 38 11.35 8.77 4.23
N PRO A 39 12.31 9.71 4.40
CA PRO A 39 12.03 11.14 4.46
C PRO A 39 11.31 11.68 3.21
N ASP A 40 11.62 11.13 2.02
CA ASP A 40 10.99 11.55 0.76
C ASP A 40 9.65 10.83 0.47
N PHE A 41 9.13 10.08 1.41
CA PHE A 41 7.91 9.30 1.20
C PHE A 41 6.63 10.10 1.49
N LEU A 42 6.65 10.91 2.55
CA LEU A 42 5.54 11.76 2.98
C LEU A 42 5.87 13.23 2.63
N THR A 43 5.67 13.63 1.39
CA THR A 43 5.80 15.03 0.99
C THR A 43 4.46 15.60 0.57
N PRO A 44 4.25 16.93 0.73
CA PRO A 44 3.01 17.59 0.30
C PRO A 44 2.64 17.26 -1.15
N GLU A 45 3.62 17.29 -2.05
CA GLU A 45 3.42 17.04 -3.48
C GLU A 45 2.89 15.62 -3.74
N ARG A 46 3.40 14.63 -3.01
CA ARG A 46 2.96 13.24 -3.15
C ARG A 46 1.58 13.01 -2.53
N ILE A 47 1.26 13.73 -1.48
CA ILE A 47 -0.05 13.66 -0.82
C ILE A 47 -1.11 14.31 -1.70
N CYS A 48 -0.84 15.51 -2.23
CA CYS A 48 -1.81 16.28 -3.00
C CYS A 48 -2.17 15.70 -4.37
N VAL A 49 -1.39 14.77 -4.90
CA VAL A 49 -1.70 14.09 -6.20
C VAL A 49 -2.56 12.84 -6.06
N GLN A 50 -3.01 12.49 -4.85
CA GLN A 50 -3.85 11.32 -4.64
C GLN A 50 -5.33 11.64 -4.91
N ASP A 51 -6.05 10.71 -5.55
CA ASP A 51 -7.50 10.81 -5.76
C ASP A 51 -8.32 10.37 -4.53
N LEU A 52 -7.67 9.65 -3.63
CA LEU A 52 -8.22 9.19 -2.36
C LEU A 52 -7.13 9.16 -1.30
N ILE A 53 -7.40 9.80 -0.19
CA ILE A 53 -6.60 9.66 1.02
C ILE A 53 -7.47 9.11 2.15
N VAL A 54 -7.00 8.08 2.83
CA VAL A 54 -7.61 7.58 4.07
C VAL A 54 -6.64 7.84 5.19
N VAL A 55 -7.04 8.65 6.16
CA VAL A 55 -6.25 8.91 7.37
C VAL A 55 -6.86 8.23 8.58
N ALA A 56 -6.00 7.71 9.43
CA ALA A 56 -6.37 7.21 10.76
C ALA A 56 -5.89 8.19 11.81
N THR A 57 -6.80 8.65 12.67
CA THR A 57 -6.50 9.63 13.72
C THR A 57 -7.03 9.18 15.07
N VAL A 58 -6.47 9.75 16.14
CA VAL A 58 -6.94 9.64 17.52
C VAL A 58 -7.04 11.04 18.11
N GLY A 59 -7.95 11.23 19.07
CA GLY A 59 -8.26 12.56 19.62
C GLY A 59 -9.15 13.39 18.71
N LYS A 60 -9.35 14.67 19.06
CA LYS A 60 -10.08 15.61 18.25
C LYS A 60 -9.12 16.65 17.66
N PRO A 61 -9.35 17.13 16.43
CA PRO A 61 -8.57 18.22 15.87
C PRO A 61 -8.49 19.41 16.84
N GLY A 62 -7.28 19.98 16.99
CA GLY A 62 -7.02 21.09 17.92
C GLY A 62 -6.74 20.68 19.37
N GLU A 63 -6.95 19.42 19.76
CA GLU A 63 -6.53 18.92 21.08
C GLU A 63 -5.04 18.50 21.05
N LYS A 64 -4.34 18.68 22.18
CA LYS A 64 -2.94 18.21 22.34
C LYS A 64 -2.78 16.70 22.17
N SER A 65 -3.87 15.95 22.34
CA SER A 65 -3.93 14.49 22.16
C SER A 65 -4.17 14.06 20.71
N TYR A 66 -4.47 14.98 19.80
CA TYR A 66 -4.71 14.67 18.39
C TYR A 66 -3.43 14.16 17.73
N ARG A 67 -3.51 13.02 17.07
CA ARG A 67 -2.38 12.38 16.36
C ARG A 67 -2.88 11.67 15.12
N TYR A 68 -2.04 11.69 14.08
CA TYR A 68 -2.17 10.80 12.94
C TYR A 68 -1.52 9.45 13.26
N LEU A 69 -2.25 8.37 13.03
CA LEU A 69 -1.79 7.01 13.30
C LEU A 69 -1.51 6.22 12.03
N GLY A 70 -2.00 6.68 10.90
CA GLY A 70 -1.78 6.05 9.61
C GLY A 70 -2.35 6.83 8.44
N LEU A 71 -1.79 6.55 7.27
CA LEU A 71 -2.15 7.13 5.98
C LEU A 71 -2.19 6.04 4.92
N LEU A 72 -3.18 6.09 4.05
CA LEU A 72 -3.23 5.37 2.79
C LEU A 72 -3.59 6.38 1.69
N GLY A 73 -2.73 6.53 0.69
CA GLY A 73 -2.97 7.34 -0.51
C GLY A 73 -3.13 6.45 -1.72
N ALA A 74 -4.11 6.76 -2.56
CA ALA A 74 -4.44 5.97 -3.73
C ALA A 74 -4.93 6.85 -4.89
N CYS A 75 -4.72 6.35 -6.13
CA CYS A 75 -5.22 6.97 -7.36
C CYS A 75 -6.13 6.01 -8.11
N ASP A 76 -7.20 6.55 -8.69
CA ASP A 76 -8.05 5.83 -9.63
C ASP A 76 -7.30 5.67 -10.97
N ASP A 77 -7.19 4.46 -11.50
CA ASP A 77 -6.41 4.18 -12.70
C ASP A 77 -7.08 3.10 -13.57
N MET A 78 -6.59 2.90 -14.79
CA MET A 78 -7.17 1.99 -15.77
C MET A 78 -6.09 1.11 -16.40
N ALA A 79 -6.34 -0.18 -16.52
CA ALA A 79 -5.49 -1.11 -17.26
C ALA A 79 -6.33 -2.03 -18.14
N GLY A 80 -6.12 -2.01 -19.46
CA GLY A 80 -6.87 -2.82 -20.41
C GLY A 80 -8.40 -2.64 -20.34
N GLY A 81 -8.88 -1.45 -20.01
CA GLY A 81 -10.31 -1.15 -19.83
C GLY A 81 -10.88 -1.54 -18.46
N GLN A 82 -10.08 -2.14 -17.58
CA GLN A 82 -10.47 -2.49 -16.22
C GLN A 82 -10.04 -1.37 -15.25
N PRO A 83 -10.97 -0.73 -14.52
CA PRO A 83 -10.63 0.22 -13.48
C PRO A 83 -9.97 -0.49 -12.30
N PHE A 84 -8.97 0.16 -11.69
CA PHE A 84 -8.34 -0.30 -10.47
C PHE A 84 -7.92 0.86 -9.58
N LEU A 85 -7.83 0.61 -8.29
CA LEU A 85 -7.30 1.57 -7.32
C LEU A 85 -5.81 1.28 -7.11
N ARG A 86 -4.97 2.20 -7.60
CA ARG A 86 -3.52 2.15 -7.40
C ARG A 86 -3.19 2.69 -6.01
N LEU A 87 -2.59 1.86 -5.19
CA LEU A 87 -2.17 2.21 -3.83
C LEU A 87 -0.72 2.71 -3.88
N ASP A 88 -0.53 4.01 -3.78
CA ASP A 88 0.79 4.65 -3.96
C ASP A 88 1.51 4.93 -2.64
N MET A 89 0.75 5.17 -1.58
CA MET A 89 1.29 5.53 -0.27
C MET A 89 0.61 4.71 0.82
N ALA A 90 1.41 4.19 1.75
CA ALA A 90 0.88 3.51 2.92
C ALA A 90 1.86 3.64 4.09
N CYS A 91 1.40 4.20 5.17
CA CYS A 91 2.19 4.39 6.38
C CYS A 91 1.35 4.15 7.63
N VAL A 92 1.98 3.55 8.64
CA VAL A 92 1.36 3.35 9.97
C VAL A 92 2.41 3.68 11.03
N ALA A 93 2.03 4.52 11.96
CA ALA A 93 2.88 4.94 13.07
C ALA A 93 3.40 3.72 13.85
N PRO A 94 4.69 3.69 14.22
CA PRO A 94 5.34 2.52 14.84
C PRO A 94 4.58 1.96 16.05
N GLN A 95 4.04 2.83 16.87
CA GLN A 95 3.36 2.49 18.13
C GLN A 95 2.04 1.72 17.95
N VAL A 96 1.47 1.71 16.74
CA VAL A 96 0.22 0.99 16.41
C VAL A 96 0.41 -0.10 15.35
N ARG A 97 1.67 -0.38 14.97
CA ARG A 97 1.98 -1.52 14.07
C ARG A 97 1.55 -2.84 14.73
N GLY A 98 1.14 -3.79 13.90
CA GLY A 98 0.63 -5.08 14.39
C GLY A 98 -0.82 -5.04 14.90
N GLN A 99 -1.48 -3.87 14.98
CA GLN A 99 -2.86 -3.72 15.44
C GLN A 99 -3.89 -3.71 14.29
N ARG A 100 -3.56 -4.29 13.16
CA ARG A 100 -4.43 -4.38 11.96
C ARG A 100 -4.91 -3.04 11.40
N LEU A 101 -4.24 -1.93 11.75
CA LEU A 101 -4.65 -0.62 11.28
C LEU A 101 -4.56 -0.52 9.76
N MET A 102 -3.54 -1.12 9.14
CA MET A 102 -3.41 -1.15 7.69
C MET A 102 -4.57 -1.88 7.00
N SER A 103 -5.01 -3.05 7.51
CA SER A 103 -6.21 -3.73 6.98
C SER A 103 -7.45 -2.85 7.06
N ARG A 104 -7.59 -2.08 8.14
CA ARG A 104 -8.73 -1.14 8.30
C ARG A 104 -8.67 0.02 7.31
N LEU A 105 -7.48 0.57 7.04
CA LEU A 105 -7.27 1.61 6.01
C LEU A 105 -7.62 1.07 4.62
N LEU A 106 -7.15 -0.14 4.29
CA LEU A 106 -7.45 -0.82 3.02
C LEU A 106 -8.94 -1.10 2.87
N ALA A 107 -9.58 -1.64 3.91
CA ALA A 107 -11.02 -1.91 3.91
C ALA A 107 -11.82 -0.61 3.70
N ARG A 108 -11.40 0.49 4.33
CA ARG A 108 -12.04 1.79 4.15
C ARG A 108 -11.87 2.33 2.73
N ALA A 109 -10.68 2.22 2.14
CA ALA A 109 -10.42 2.63 0.76
C ALA A 109 -11.23 1.79 -0.24
N ALA A 110 -11.27 0.48 -0.06
CA ALA A 110 -12.07 -0.42 -0.88
C ALA A 110 -13.56 -0.10 -0.80
N ALA A 111 -14.09 0.12 0.40
CA ALA A 111 -15.49 0.51 0.61
C ALA A 111 -15.84 1.84 -0.06
N GLU A 112 -14.93 2.81 -0.03
CA GLU A 112 -15.12 4.12 -0.64
C GLU A 112 -15.16 4.07 -2.16
N ARG A 113 -14.50 3.07 -2.77
CA ARG A 113 -14.49 2.83 -4.22
C ARG A 113 -15.41 1.69 -4.65
N ALA A 114 -16.19 1.12 -3.73
CA ALA A 114 -17.17 0.09 -4.05
C ALA A 114 -18.14 0.58 -5.15
N GLY A 115 -18.36 -0.26 -6.16
CA GLY A 115 -19.15 0.08 -7.35
C GLY A 115 -18.37 0.82 -8.46
N ARG A 116 -17.15 1.31 -8.20
CA ARG A 116 -16.25 1.86 -9.23
C ARG A 116 -15.17 0.87 -9.63
N THR A 117 -14.56 0.24 -8.66
CA THR A 117 -13.57 -0.81 -8.87
C THR A 117 -13.62 -1.87 -7.77
N THR A 118 -13.27 -3.09 -8.16
CA THR A 118 -13.05 -4.22 -7.24
C THR A 118 -11.58 -4.62 -7.19
N VAL A 119 -10.70 -3.89 -7.88
CA VAL A 119 -9.28 -4.25 -7.99
C VAL A 119 -8.43 -3.23 -7.27
N LEU A 120 -7.59 -3.71 -6.36
CA LEU A 120 -6.55 -2.91 -5.71
C LEU A 120 -5.18 -3.36 -6.23
N ALA A 121 -4.30 -2.44 -6.53
CA ALA A 121 -2.95 -2.76 -6.97
C ALA A 121 -1.90 -1.90 -6.26
N ALA A 122 -0.83 -2.52 -5.82
CA ALA A 122 0.28 -1.82 -5.18
C ALA A 122 1.62 -2.28 -5.73
N ARG A 123 2.47 -1.33 -6.10
CA ARG A 123 3.88 -1.56 -6.39
C ARG A 123 4.70 -1.30 -5.14
N THR A 124 5.37 -2.33 -4.62
CA THR A 124 6.10 -2.21 -3.37
C THR A 124 7.54 -2.72 -3.43
N ALA A 125 8.40 -2.07 -2.67
CA ALA A 125 9.74 -2.56 -2.32
C ALA A 125 9.79 -3.13 -0.89
N THR A 126 8.69 -3.03 -0.13
CA THR A 126 8.65 -3.39 1.28
C THR A 126 7.88 -4.68 1.53
N PRO A 127 8.52 -5.74 2.04
CA PRO A 127 7.85 -7.00 2.39
C PRO A 127 6.69 -6.82 3.37
N ALA A 128 6.80 -5.84 4.27
CA ALA A 128 5.72 -5.56 5.24
C ALA A 128 4.43 -5.10 4.54
N TRP A 129 4.55 -4.24 3.53
CA TRP A 129 3.41 -3.77 2.75
C TRP A 129 2.78 -4.90 1.92
N PHE A 130 3.60 -5.71 1.27
CA PHE A 130 3.14 -6.89 0.55
C PHE A 130 2.35 -7.85 1.47
N ARG A 131 2.90 -8.16 2.66
CA ARG A 131 2.20 -9.02 3.62
C ARG A 131 0.89 -8.41 4.12
N ALA A 132 0.83 -7.10 4.31
CA ALA A 132 -0.40 -6.41 4.71
C ALA A 132 -1.50 -6.55 3.66
N LEU A 133 -1.17 -6.38 2.37
CA LEU A 133 -2.10 -6.57 1.26
C LEU A 133 -2.58 -8.02 1.16
N ARG A 134 -1.65 -8.97 1.28
CA ARG A 134 -2.00 -10.40 1.25
C ARG A 134 -2.93 -10.77 2.41
N HIS A 135 -2.61 -10.30 3.61
CA HIS A 135 -3.45 -10.54 4.78
C HIS A 135 -4.85 -9.92 4.60
N PHE A 136 -4.92 -8.70 4.12
CA PHE A 136 -6.19 -8.04 3.81
C PHE A 136 -7.03 -8.88 2.83
N ALA A 137 -6.42 -9.38 1.74
CA ALA A 137 -7.14 -10.25 0.79
C ALA A 137 -7.67 -11.53 1.44
N THR A 138 -6.96 -12.13 2.39
CA THR A 138 -7.44 -13.34 3.10
C THR A 138 -8.60 -13.06 4.06
N GLU A 139 -8.81 -11.83 4.48
CA GLU A 139 -9.93 -11.43 5.34
C GLU A 139 -11.24 -11.22 4.55
N ILE A 140 -11.19 -11.20 3.21
CA ILE A 140 -12.36 -10.94 2.34
C ILE A 140 -12.77 -12.22 1.65
N PRO A 141 -13.98 -12.75 1.91
CA PRO A 141 -14.48 -13.92 1.23
C PRO A 141 -14.57 -13.72 -0.28
N GLY A 142 -13.97 -14.64 -1.04
CA GLY A 142 -13.96 -14.59 -2.51
C GLY A 142 -12.88 -13.74 -3.14
N ALA A 143 -12.15 -12.93 -2.37
CA ALA A 143 -11.05 -12.15 -2.91
C ALA A 143 -9.90 -13.03 -3.40
N ALA A 144 -9.33 -12.66 -4.54
CA ALA A 144 -8.15 -13.30 -5.10
C ALA A 144 -6.93 -12.39 -4.96
N PHE A 145 -5.77 -12.98 -4.70
CA PHE A 145 -4.50 -12.26 -4.51
C PHE A 145 -3.44 -12.75 -5.50
N HIS A 146 -2.74 -11.82 -6.11
CA HIS A 146 -1.61 -12.12 -6.98
C HIS A 146 -0.38 -11.29 -6.55
N PRO A 147 0.82 -11.87 -6.51
CA PRO A 147 1.17 -13.27 -6.81
C PRO A 147 0.61 -14.25 -5.77
N ALA A 148 0.19 -15.41 -6.26
CA ALA A 148 -0.36 -16.44 -5.37
C ALA A 148 0.69 -16.86 -4.33
N PRO A 149 0.26 -17.15 -3.08
CA PRO A 149 1.15 -17.73 -2.07
C PRO A 149 1.78 -19.03 -2.55
N THR A 150 2.94 -19.37 -2.05
CA THR A 150 3.63 -20.63 -2.38
C THR A 150 2.71 -21.82 -2.11
N GLY A 151 2.52 -22.66 -3.12
CA GLY A 151 1.67 -23.85 -3.04
C GLY A 151 0.16 -23.58 -3.25
N ALA A 152 -0.26 -22.32 -3.39
CA ALA A 152 -1.64 -21.98 -3.73
C ALA A 152 -1.87 -21.98 -5.25
N ALA A 153 -3.11 -22.30 -5.66
CA ALA A 153 -3.49 -22.20 -7.06
C ALA A 153 -3.51 -20.73 -7.54
N VAL A 154 -2.99 -20.51 -8.73
CA VAL A 154 -3.02 -19.20 -9.38
C VAL A 154 -4.42 -18.96 -9.94
N VAL A 155 -5.06 -17.87 -9.53
CA VAL A 155 -6.32 -17.40 -10.13
C VAL A 155 -5.98 -16.70 -11.45
N LEU A 156 -6.30 -17.35 -12.58
CA LEU A 156 -5.91 -16.89 -13.92
C LEU A 156 -6.41 -15.47 -14.22
N ARG A 157 -7.61 -15.12 -13.81
CA ARG A 157 -8.18 -13.78 -13.99
C ARG A 157 -7.30 -12.73 -13.30
N THR A 158 -6.99 -12.93 -12.01
CA THR A 158 -6.18 -11.98 -11.22
C THR A 158 -4.76 -11.89 -11.75
N ALA A 159 -4.18 -13.01 -12.22
CA ALA A 159 -2.87 -13.02 -12.87
C ALA A 159 -2.88 -12.24 -14.21
N ALA A 160 -3.94 -12.36 -15.00
CA ALA A 160 -4.10 -11.60 -16.25
C ALA A 160 -4.21 -10.09 -15.96
N LEU A 161 -5.01 -9.71 -14.96
CA LEU A 161 -5.12 -8.32 -14.48
C LEU A 161 -3.76 -7.78 -14.02
N ALA A 162 -3.02 -8.55 -13.23
CA ALA A 162 -1.69 -8.15 -12.77
C ALA A 162 -0.72 -7.89 -13.93
N ARG A 163 -0.77 -8.69 -15.01
CA ARG A 163 0.03 -8.46 -16.22
C ARG A 163 -0.36 -7.15 -16.91
N GLN A 164 -1.66 -6.88 -17.06
CA GLN A 164 -2.16 -5.65 -17.67
C GLN A 164 -1.75 -4.42 -16.84
N ILE A 165 -1.94 -4.47 -15.53
CA ILE A 165 -1.56 -3.41 -14.61
C ILE A 165 -0.04 -3.17 -14.65
N ALA A 166 0.77 -4.23 -14.66
CA ALA A 166 2.22 -4.12 -14.80
C ALA A 166 2.61 -3.41 -16.10
N GLY A 167 1.99 -3.75 -17.22
CA GLY A 167 2.22 -3.09 -18.51
C GLY A 167 1.80 -1.62 -18.52
N THR A 168 0.79 -1.24 -17.75
CA THR A 168 0.35 0.15 -17.61
C THR A 168 1.28 0.96 -16.71
N LEU A 169 1.58 0.42 -15.52
CA LEU A 169 2.36 1.15 -14.51
C LEU A 169 3.86 1.18 -14.77
N CYS A 170 4.38 0.19 -15.48
CA CYS A 170 5.82 -0.01 -15.66
C CYS A 170 6.11 -0.61 -17.04
N PRO A 171 5.78 0.09 -18.15
CA PRO A 171 5.88 -0.47 -19.50
C PRO A 171 7.31 -0.86 -19.90
N GLU A 172 8.32 -0.21 -19.34
CA GLU A 172 9.74 -0.50 -19.59
C GLU A 172 10.31 -1.62 -18.69
N HIS A 173 9.49 -2.19 -17.79
CA HIS A 173 9.95 -3.22 -16.87
C HIS A 173 9.42 -4.59 -17.29
N ARG A 174 10.26 -5.61 -17.14
CA ARG A 174 9.82 -6.99 -17.33
C ARG A 174 9.07 -7.47 -16.10
N TYR A 175 7.83 -7.88 -16.27
CA TYR A 175 7.01 -8.48 -15.23
C TYR A 175 7.15 -10.00 -15.23
N ASP A 176 7.51 -10.57 -14.09
CA ASP A 176 7.50 -12.01 -13.87
C ASP A 176 6.16 -12.41 -13.24
N LEU A 177 5.30 -13.05 -14.02
CA LEU A 177 3.96 -13.42 -13.60
C LEU A 177 3.95 -14.45 -12.47
N ALA A 178 4.94 -15.33 -12.38
CA ALA A 178 4.98 -16.37 -11.36
C ALA A 178 5.30 -15.80 -9.98
N THR A 179 6.17 -14.79 -9.93
CA THR A 179 6.66 -14.20 -8.67
C THR A 179 6.06 -12.84 -8.36
N GLY A 180 5.40 -12.20 -9.31
CA GLY A 180 4.91 -10.82 -9.19
C GLY A 180 6.02 -9.76 -9.23
N VAL A 181 7.24 -10.14 -9.57
CA VAL A 181 8.40 -9.24 -9.54
C VAL A 181 8.49 -8.43 -10.82
N LEU A 182 8.69 -7.12 -10.66
CA LEU A 182 9.02 -6.17 -11.73
C LEU A 182 10.54 -6.00 -11.78
N HIS A 183 11.14 -6.44 -12.88
CA HIS A 183 12.57 -6.32 -13.15
C HIS A 183 12.85 -5.12 -14.04
N GLY A 184 13.75 -4.22 -13.61
CA GLY A 184 14.11 -3.06 -14.41
C GLY A 184 15.15 -2.17 -13.75
N LYS A 185 15.47 -1.06 -14.42
CA LYS A 185 16.32 -0.01 -13.86
C LYS A 185 15.42 0.93 -13.05
N TRP A 186 15.57 0.90 -11.75
CA TRP A 186 14.92 1.86 -10.86
C TRP A 186 15.90 3.00 -10.58
N ALA A 187 15.42 4.20 -10.38
CA ALA A 187 16.25 5.41 -10.18
C ALA A 187 17.18 5.36 -8.94
N VAL A 188 17.10 4.31 -8.15
CA VAL A 188 17.91 4.11 -6.94
C VAL A 188 18.91 2.99 -7.20
N PRO A 189 20.23 3.15 -6.89
CA PRO A 189 21.22 2.08 -6.99
C PRO A 189 20.79 0.90 -6.17
N ALA A 190 20.80 -0.27 -6.78
CA ALA A 190 20.10 -1.39 -6.24
C ALA A 190 21.03 -2.54 -5.91
N LEU A 191 20.84 -3.16 -4.76
CA LEU A 191 21.29 -4.52 -4.53
C LEU A 191 20.51 -5.45 -5.47
N ARG A 192 21.21 -6.10 -6.40
CA ARG A 192 20.63 -7.15 -7.23
C ARG A 192 20.41 -8.37 -6.33
N LEU A 193 19.19 -8.54 -5.87
CA LEU A 193 18.81 -9.79 -5.25
C LEU A 193 18.85 -10.90 -6.32
N ARG A 194 19.25 -12.10 -5.91
CA ARG A 194 19.23 -13.28 -6.77
C ARG A 194 17.79 -13.53 -7.24
N ARG A 195 17.61 -14.17 -8.40
CA ARG A 195 16.28 -14.58 -8.89
C ARG A 195 15.56 -15.36 -7.80
N HIS A 196 14.39 -14.88 -7.41
CA HIS A 196 13.56 -15.53 -6.41
C HIS A 196 12.58 -16.48 -7.08
N ALA A 197 12.36 -17.63 -6.44
CA ALA A 197 11.43 -18.63 -6.94
C ALA A 197 9.95 -18.26 -6.67
N SER A 198 9.71 -17.35 -5.73
CA SER A 198 8.35 -16.92 -5.34
C SER A 198 8.37 -15.55 -4.69
N ALA A 199 7.20 -14.95 -4.51
CA ALA A 199 7.02 -13.71 -3.75
C ALA A 199 7.41 -13.89 -2.27
N ASP A 200 7.18 -15.06 -1.71
CA ASP A 200 7.57 -15.36 -0.32
C ASP A 200 9.10 -15.38 -0.18
N ALA A 201 9.82 -16.02 -1.10
CA ALA A 201 11.27 -16.01 -1.14
C ALA A 201 11.84 -14.60 -1.34
N TRP A 202 11.17 -13.77 -2.14
CA TRP A 202 11.51 -12.35 -2.26
C TRP A 202 11.33 -11.61 -0.93
N CYS A 203 10.21 -11.84 -0.22
CA CYS A 203 9.95 -11.23 1.08
C CYS A 203 10.96 -11.63 2.16
N GLU A 204 11.45 -12.87 2.13
CA GLU A 204 12.48 -13.35 3.05
C GLU A 204 13.82 -12.68 2.75
N ALA A 205 14.26 -12.69 1.49
CA ALA A 205 15.51 -12.07 1.07
C ALA A 205 15.50 -10.53 1.30
N ALA A 206 14.36 -9.87 1.10
CA ALA A 206 14.22 -8.45 1.30
C ALA A 206 14.14 -8.04 2.79
N ARG A 207 13.90 -8.98 3.71
CA ARG A 207 13.89 -8.70 5.15
C ARG A 207 15.28 -8.32 5.65
N ASP A 208 16.31 -8.96 5.10
CA ASP A 208 17.70 -8.79 5.53
C ASP A 208 18.44 -7.73 4.69
N ALA A 209 17.88 -7.34 3.56
CA ALA A 209 18.42 -6.30 2.70
C ALA A 209 17.89 -4.93 3.14
N ALA A 210 18.78 -4.09 3.63
CA ALA A 210 18.46 -2.69 3.90
C ALA A 210 17.95 -1.98 2.62
N PRO A 211 17.20 -0.90 2.70
CA PRO A 211 15.98 -0.53 1.97
C PRO A 211 16.08 -0.24 0.46
N ILE A 212 17.11 -0.69 -0.23
CA ILE A 212 17.33 -0.32 -1.65
C ILE A 212 17.28 -1.57 -2.52
N LEU A 213 16.07 -2.05 -2.81
CA LEU A 213 15.88 -3.15 -3.76
C LEU A 213 15.76 -2.60 -5.18
N SER A 214 16.50 -3.20 -6.13
CA SER A 214 16.37 -2.97 -7.59
C SER A 214 15.08 -3.52 -8.16
N GLU A 215 14.40 -4.29 -7.38
CA GLU A 215 13.19 -4.98 -7.77
C GLU A 215 12.01 -4.42 -6.99
N ARG A 216 10.86 -4.42 -7.63
CA ARG A 216 9.59 -4.08 -7.02
C ARG A 216 8.66 -5.28 -7.18
N LEU A 217 7.80 -5.48 -6.23
CA LEU A 217 6.77 -6.48 -6.31
C LEU A 217 5.44 -5.80 -6.58
N LEU A 218 4.72 -6.26 -7.60
CA LEU A 218 3.36 -5.84 -7.87
C LEU A 218 2.42 -6.81 -7.18
N ALA A 219 1.63 -6.31 -6.24
CA ALA A 219 0.56 -7.02 -5.57
C ALA A 219 -0.79 -6.55 -6.12
N VAL A 220 -1.67 -7.49 -6.47
CA VAL A 220 -3.02 -7.22 -6.94
C VAL A 220 -4.01 -8.00 -6.09
N VAL A 221 -5.04 -7.31 -5.62
CA VAL A 221 -6.19 -7.88 -4.91
C VAL A 221 -7.42 -7.67 -5.80
N ASP A 222 -8.09 -8.75 -6.19
CA ASP A 222 -9.37 -8.75 -6.89
C ASP A 222 -10.43 -9.12 -5.84
N LEU A 223 -11.32 -8.17 -5.50
CA LEU A 223 -12.29 -8.23 -4.41
C LEU A 223 -13.61 -8.89 -4.83
#